data_e9d8bed5ee123bc6cf95ceed528d9562
#
_entry.id   e9d8bed5ee123bc6cf95ceed528d9562
#
_cell.length_a   1.000
_cell.length_b   1.000
_cell.length_c   1.000
_cell.angle_alpha   90.00
_cell.angle_beta   90.00
_cell.angle_gamma   90.00
#
_symmetry.space_group_name_H-M   'P 1'
#
loop_
_entity.id
_entity.type
_entity.pdbx_description
1 polymer ?
#
loop_
_entity_poly.entity_id
_entity_poly.type
_entity_poly.pdbx_seq_one_letter_code
_entity_poly.pdbx_strand_id
1 'polypeptide(L)'
;MCDDKRSQEAHCQCKVERVPNFTQPRLLLELAKKPAHGYELMEHLSQEGGVTPDPGNFYRMLRTLEEEGLVCSTWDTQNTGPARRVYELSDQGLEFLHTWAVTIRGVRQSLDQFMSDYHTLFPKSKKRS
;
A
#
# COMPACT_ATOMS: atom_id res chain seq x y z
N MET A 1 -9.13 1.82 -23.42
CA MET A 1 -9.32 1.89 -23.35
C MET A 1 -9.83 2.09 -22.83
N CYS A 2 -10.14 2.12 -22.57
CA CYS A 2 -10.69 2.37 -22.07
C CYS A 2 -11.45 2.19 -22.24
N ASP A 3 -11.57 1.79 -22.34
CA ASP A 3 -12.21 1.68 -22.55
C ASP A 3 -12.81 1.27 -22.74
N ASP A 4 -13.04 0.86 -22.61
CA ASP A 4 -13.58 0.59 -22.65
C ASP A 4 -14.22 0.24 -22.47
N LYS A 5 -14.47 0.01 -22.16
CA LYS A 5 -14.87 -0.13 -21.80
C LYS A 5 -15.10 -0.30 -21.18
N ARG A 6 -15.12 -0.60 -20.98
CA ARG A 6 -15.04 -0.58 -20.22
C ARG A 6 -15.10 -0.10 -19.67
N SER A 7 -15.11 -0.22 -19.72
CA SER A 7 -14.95 0.48 -19.21
C SER A 7 -15.08 1.08 -18.99
N GLN A 8 -15.27 1.04 -18.95
CA GLN A 8 -15.28 1.70 -18.77
C GLN A 8 -15.46 2.31 -18.36
N GLU A 9 -15.63 2.16 -18.21
CA GLU A 9 -15.62 2.77 -17.83
C GLU A 9 -15.57 3.38 -17.31
N ALA A 10 -15.68 3.28 -17.14
CA ALA A 10 -15.48 3.85 -16.66
C ALA A 10 -15.29 4.44 -16.20
N HIS A 11 -15.29 4.58 -15.98
CA HIS A 11 -14.99 5.11 -15.61
C HIS A 11 -14.87 5.98 -15.32
N CYS A 12 -15.08 6.24 -15.57
CA CYS A 12 -14.74 6.84 -15.28
C CYS A 12 -14.73 7.69 -14.52
N GLN A 13 -15.01 8.20 -13.97
CA GLN A 13 -15.08 8.83 -13.19
C GLN A 13 -14.46 8.64 -12.36
N CYS A 14 -13.69 8.54 -12.47
CA CYS A 14 -13.01 8.15 -11.67
C CYS A 14 -12.72 8.91 -10.57
N LYS A 15 -12.72 8.52 -9.43
CA LYS A 15 -12.35 9.15 -8.39
C LYS A 15 -11.01 8.81 -8.16
N VAL A 16 -10.08 9.63 -7.89
CA VAL A 16 -8.70 9.35 -7.69
C VAL A 16 -8.40 9.62 -6.25
N GLU A 17 -9.13 9.01 -5.41
CA GLU A 17 -8.98 9.29 -3.99
C GLU A 17 -7.78 8.64 -3.34
N ARG A 18 -7.24 7.63 -3.95
CA ARG A 18 -6.10 6.95 -3.38
C ARG A 18 -5.29 6.28 -4.45
N VAL A 19 -4.08 5.94 -4.10
CA VAL A 19 -3.18 5.28 -5.03
C VAL A 19 -3.46 3.80 -5.00
N PRO A 20 -3.79 3.20 -6.13
CA PRO A 20 -4.08 1.79 -6.17
C PRO A 20 -2.88 0.95 -5.75
N ASN A 21 -3.13 -0.16 -5.09
CA ASN A 21 -2.10 -1.11 -4.71
C ASN A 21 -1.00 -0.56 -3.81
N PHE A 22 -1.25 0.54 -3.13
CA PHE A 22 -0.22 1.11 -2.29
C PHE A 22 -0.19 0.45 -0.90
N THR A 23 -1.20 -0.35 -0.58
CA THR A 23 -1.27 -0.99 0.72
C THR A 23 -0.13 -1.98 0.92
N GLN A 24 0.23 -2.73 -0.11
CA GLN A 24 1.26 -3.72 0.02
C GLN A 24 2.62 -3.14 0.39
N PRO A 25 3.13 -2.12 -0.30
CA PRO A 25 4.41 -1.56 0.10
C PRO A 25 4.36 -0.90 1.48
N ARG A 26 3.22 -0.30 1.86
CA ARG A 26 3.10 0.26 3.20
C ARG A 26 3.18 -0.84 4.25
N LEU A 27 2.54 -1.97 4.00
CA LEU A 27 2.56 -3.07 4.93
C LEU A 27 3.99 -3.59 5.09
N LEU A 28 4.70 -3.77 3.99
CA LEU A 28 6.05 -4.27 4.05
C LEU A 28 6.95 -3.30 4.81
N LEU A 29 6.73 -1.99 4.63
CA LEU A 29 7.52 -1.00 5.33
C LEU A 29 7.24 -1.06 6.84
N GLU A 30 5.98 -1.25 7.23
CA GLU A 30 5.66 -1.35 8.64
C GLU A 30 6.34 -2.57 9.26
N LEU A 31 6.34 -3.69 8.54
CA LEU A 31 6.99 -4.88 9.05
C LEU A 31 8.51 -4.75 9.09
N ALA A 32 9.08 -3.91 8.23
CA ALA A 32 10.50 -3.66 8.27
C ALA A 32 10.89 -2.93 9.56
N LYS A 33 9.94 -2.21 10.16
CA LYS A 33 10.22 -1.51 11.40
C LYS A 33 10.25 -2.48 12.56
N LYS A 34 9.29 -3.39 12.62
CA LYS A 34 9.25 -4.41 13.65
C LYS A 34 8.15 -5.41 13.36
N PRO A 35 8.23 -6.60 13.92
CA PRO A 35 7.15 -7.57 13.78
C PRO A 35 5.88 -7.02 14.42
N ALA A 36 4.74 -7.44 13.93
CA ALA A 36 3.46 -6.93 14.42
C ALA A 36 2.34 -7.92 14.17
N HIS A 37 1.29 -7.80 14.95
CA HIS A 37 0.09 -8.60 14.74
C HIS A 37 -0.68 -8.00 13.55
N GLY A 38 -1.50 -8.82 12.92
CA GLY A 38 -2.26 -8.37 11.76
C GLY A 38 -3.14 -7.17 12.07
N TYR A 39 -3.79 -7.19 13.24
CA TYR A 39 -4.68 -6.07 13.54
C TYR A 39 -3.91 -4.79 13.78
N GLU A 40 -2.68 -4.88 14.31
CA GLU A 40 -1.86 -3.70 14.52
C GLU A 40 -1.48 -3.10 13.18
N LEU A 41 -1.15 -3.98 12.22
CA LEU A 41 -0.78 -3.51 10.89
C LEU A 41 -1.93 -2.79 10.23
N MET A 42 -3.14 -3.35 10.36
CA MET A 42 -4.29 -2.74 9.74
C MET A 42 -4.58 -1.38 10.36
N GLU A 43 -4.41 -1.29 11.68
CA GLU A 43 -4.63 -0.04 12.37
C GLU A 43 -3.62 1.02 11.95
N HIS A 44 -2.34 0.65 11.83
CA HIS A 44 -1.33 1.59 11.40
C HIS A 44 -1.58 2.07 9.98
N LEU A 45 -2.01 1.16 9.10
CA LEU A 45 -2.28 1.54 7.73
C LEU A 45 -3.46 2.49 7.64
N SER A 46 -4.45 2.32 8.50
CA SER A 46 -5.58 3.22 8.53
C SER A 46 -5.15 4.61 8.93
N GLN A 47 -4.27 4.69 9.92
CA GLN A 47 -3.81 5.98 10.41
C GLN A 47 -2.93 6.67 9.39
N GLU A 48 -2.02 5.92 8.77
CA GLU A 48 -1.08 6.50 7.84
C GLU A 48 -1.73 6.93 6.53
N GLY A 49 -2.59 6.09 6.01
CA GLY A 49 -3.18 6.37 4.72
C GLY A 49 -4.51 7.08 4.76
N GLY A 50 -5.10 7.16 5.93
CA GLY A 50 -6.41 7.78 6.05
C GLY A 50 -7.54 6.94 5.52
N VAL A 51 -7.27 5.70 5.13
CA VAL A 51 -8.26 4.81 4.59
C VAL A 51 -8.10 3.47 5.27
N THR A 52 -9.17 2.97 5.85
CA THR A 52 -9.13 1.67 6.51
C THR A 52 -9.23 0.57 5.47
N PRO A 53 -8.27 -0.35 5.42
CA PRO A 53 -8.36 -1.43 4.46
C PRO A 53 -9.53 -2.34 4.78
N ASP A 54 -10.08 -2.99 3.76
CA ASP A 54 -11.11 -3.99 3.96
C ASP A 54 -10.46 -5.19 4.65
N PRO A 55 -10.97 -5.63 5.82
CA PRO A 55 -10.31 -6.70 6.57
C PRO A 55 -10.12 -7.99 5.77
N GLY A 56 -11.13 -8.38 5.01
CA GLY A 56 -11.00 -9.60 4.22
C GLY A 56 -9.89 -9.53 3.21
N ASN A 57 -9.80 -8.43 2.48
CA ASN A 57 -8.76 -8.27 1.49
C ASN A 57 -7.40 -8.12 2.15
N PHE A 58 -7.36 -7.46 3.31
CA PHE A 58 -6.10 -7.25 4.01
C PHE A 58 -5.51 -8.59 4.47
N TYR A 59 -6.31 -9.45 5.08
CA TYR A 59 -5.78 -10.73 5.56
C TYR A 59 -5.50 -11.67 4.40
N ARG A 60 -6.23 -11.53 3.29
CA ARG A 60 -5.92 -12.34 2.11
C ARG A 60 -4.58 -11.91 1.55
N MET A 61 -4.26 -10.60 1.57
CA MET A 61 -2.98 -10.11 1.10
C MET A 61 -1.87 -10.64 2.00
N LEU A 62 -2.06 -10.64 3.33
CA LEU A 62 -1.06 -11.18 4.23
C LEU A 62 -0.80 -12.65 3.94
N ARG A 63 -1.86 -13.41 3.68
CA ARG A 63 -1.70 -14.83 3.40
C ARG A 63 -0.93 -15.02 2.09
N THR A 64 -1.22 -14.23 1.08
CA THR A 64 -0.53 -14.32 -0.20
C THR A 64 0.96 -13.99 -0.03
N LEU A 65 1.26 -12.95 0.75
CA LEU A 65 2.65 -12.59 0.97
C LEU A 65 3.40 -13.71 1.72
N GLU A 66 2.71 -14.37 2.63
CA GLU A 66 3.33 -15.46 3.36
C GLU A 66 3.57 -16.65 2.45
N GLU A 67 2.60 -16.95 1.57
CA GLU A 67 2.76 -18.05 0.63
C GLU A 67 3.90 -17.79 -0.35
N GLU A 68 4.15 -16.54 -0.67
CA GLU A 68 5.23 -16.20 -1.57
C GLU A 68 6.58 -16.07 -0.85
N GLY A 69 6.59 -16.27 0.45
CA GLY A 69 7.85 -16.23 1.20
C GLY A 69 8.34 -14.84 1.53
N LEU A 70 7.50 -13.84 1.39
CA LEU A 70 7.90 -12.46 1.67
C LEU A 70 7.68 -12.08 3.12
N VAL A 71 6.75 -12.74 3.80
CA VAL A 71 6.57 -12.56 5.23
C VAL A 71 6.43 -13.93 5.87
N CYS A 72 6.72 -14.01 7.17
CA CYS A 72 6.53 -15.23 7.93
C CYS A 72 5.65 -14.89 9.10
N SER A 73 4.97 -15.88 9.64
CA SER A 73 4.15 -15.65 10.81
C SER A 73 4.41 -16.74 11.84
N THR A 74 4.27 -16.38 13.10
CA THR A 74 4.36 -17.34 14.19
C THR A 74 3.24 -16.99 15.14
N TRP A 75 2.90 -17.95 16.00
CA TRP A 75 1.85 -17.71 16.98
C TRP A 75 2.46 -17.08 18.22
N ASP A 76 1.83 -15.99 18.68
CA ASP A 76 2.26 -15.36 19.90
C ASP A 76 1.46 -15.97 21.03
N THR A 77 2.11 -16.79 21.83
CA THR A 77 1.43 -17.48 22.94
C THR A 77 1.85 -16.95 24.28
N GLN A 78 2.60 -15.86 24.31
CA GLN A 78 3.08 -15.34 25.58
C GLN A 78 2.05 -14.51 26.32
N ASN A 79 1.09 -13.96 25.61
CA ASN A 79 0.06 -13.18 26.25
C ASN A 79 -1.05 -14.08 26.76
N THR A 80 -1.76 -13.63 27.78
CA THR A 80 -2.93 -14.35 28.21
C THR A 80 -4.00 -14.05 27.18
N GLY A 81 -4.90 -14.93 26.99
CA GLY A 81 -5.95 -14.75 26.01
C GLY A 81 -5.65 -15.55 24.75
N PRO A 82 -6.43 -15.37 23.70
CA PRO A 82 -6.27 -16.17 22.51
C PRO A 82 -4.93 -15.94 21.84
N ALA A 83 -4.35 -16.98 21.27
CA ALA A 83 -3.11 -16.85 20.55
C ALA A 83 -3.35 -16.02 19.29
N ARG A 84 -2.37 -15.25 18.90
CA ARG A 84 -2.46 -14.39 17.73
C ARG A 84 -1.26 -14.57 16.86
N ARG A 85 -1.41 -14.29 15.57
CA ARG A 85 -0.31 -14.41 14.66
C ARG A 85 0.50 -13.13 14.65
N VAL A 86 1.82 -13.27 14.75
CA VAL A 86 2.74 -12.16 14.62
C VAL A 86 3.43 -12.33 13.27
N TYR A 87 3.39 -11.31 12.46
CA TYR A 87 3.99 -11.32 11.13
C TYR A 87 5.33 -10.63 11.16
N GLU A 88 6.22 -11.12 10.33
CA GLU A 88 7.58 -10.61 10.29
C GLU A 88 8.07 -10.61 8.86
N LEU A 89 8.85 -9.61 8.48
CA LEU A 89 9.36 -9.53 7.12
C LEU A 89 10.52 -10.50 6.95
N SER A 90 10.51 -11.27 5.87
CA SER A 90 11.61 -12.17 5.58
C SER A 90 12.70 -11.42 4.82
N ASP A 91 13.85 -12.07 4.61
CA ASP A 91 14.90 -11.44 3.83
C ASP A 91 14.43 -11.17 2.41
N GLN A 92 13.66 -12.10 1.84
CA GLN A 92 13.12 -11.91 0.51
C GLN A 92 12.11 -10.78 0.51
N GLY A 93 11.35 -10.64 1.59
CA GLY A 93 10.41 -9.56 1.73
C GLY A 93 11.11 -8.21 1.78
N LEU A 94 12.27 -8.17 2.43
CA LEU A 94 13.03 -6.93 2.50
C LEU A 94 13.51 -6.53 1.11
N GLU A 95 13.99 -7.49 0.33
CA GLU A 95 14.43 -7.20 -1.02
C GLU A 95 13.25 -6.73 -1.88
N PHE A 96 12.10 -7.34 -1.67
CA PHE A 96 10.91 -6.95 -2.40
C PHE A 96 10.51 -5.53 -2.02
N LEU A 97 10.66 -5.15 -0.76
CA LEU A 97 10.38 -3.81 -0.32
C LEU A 97 11.30 -2.81 -1.02
N HIS A 98 12.59 -3.16 -1.16
CA HIS A 98 13.51 -2.28 -1.84
C HIS A 98 13.13 -2.12 -3.32
N THR A 99 12.63 -3.18 -3.95
CA THR A 99 12.16 -3.10 -5.32
C THR A 99 10.95 -2.16 -5.40
N TRP A 100 10.05 -2.25 -4.40
CA TRP A 100 8.92 -1.34 -4.36
C TRP A 100 9.38 0.09 -4.25
N ALA A 101 10.42 0.35 -3.44
CA ALA A 101 10.90 1.71 -3.25
C ALA A 101 11.42 2.30 -4.56
N VAL A 102 12.10 1.48 -5.36
CA VAL A 102 12.60 1.93 -6.65
C VAL A 102 11.43 2.26 -7.58
N THR A 103 10.42 1.39 -7.61
CA THR A 103 9.25 1.61 -8.43
C THR A 103 8.51 2.87 -8.01
N ILE A 104 8.34 3.05 -6.70
CA ILE A 104 7.62 4.22 -6.19
C ILE A 104 8.39 5.50 -6.50
N ARG A 105 9.72 5.45 -6.43
CA ARG A 105 10.50 6.61 -6.74
C ARG A 105 10.27 7.02 -8.20
N GLY A 106 10.19 6.04 -9.10
CA GLY A 106 9.91 6.32 -10.50
C GLY A 106 8.52 6.91 -10.70
N VAL A 107 7.54 6.36 -9.98
CA VAL A 107 6.18 6.90 -10.06
C VAL A 107 6.16 8.33 -9.56
N ARG A 108 6.88 8.60 -8.46
CA ARG A 108 6.92 9.95 -7.91
C ARG A 108 7.50 10.92 -8.91
N GLN A 109 8.57 10.52 -9.63
CA GLN A 109 9.15 11.39 -10.63
C GLN A 109 8.18 11.66 -11.77
N SER A 110 7.41 10.64 -12.17
CA SER A 110 6.42 10.83 -13.22
C SER A 110 5.32 11.78 -12.75
N LEU A 111 4.91 11.65 -11.49
CA LEU A 111 3.89 12.53 -10.96
C LEU A 111 4.40 13.95 -10.88
N ASP A 112 5.67 14.14 -10.49
CA ASP A 112 6.25 15.46 -10.41
C ASP A 112 6.32 16.08 -11.81
N GLN A 113 6.65 15.27 -12.81
CA GLN A 113 6.71 15.77 -14.18
C GLN A 113 5.32 16.20 -14.66
N PHE A 114 4.31 15.38 -14.31
CA PHE A 114 2.95 15.74 -14.67
C PHE A 114 2.56 17.08 -14.04
N MET A 115 2.87 17.26 -12.77
CA MET A 115 2.51 18.48 -12.08
C MET A 115 3.24 19.68 -12.67
N SER A 116 4.50 19.48 -13.06
CA SER A 116 5.27 20.54 -13.65
C SER A 116 4.63 20.97 -14.98
N ASP A 117 4.26 19.99 -15.80
CA ASP A 117 3.65 20.27 -17.09
C ASP A 117 2.29 20.95 -16.90
N TYR A 118 1.54 20.47 -15.91
CA TYR A 118 0.24 21.03 -15.63
C TYR A 118 0.36 22.51 -15.24
N HIS A 119 1.31 22.84 -14.36
CA HIS A 119 1.47 24.21 -13.92
C HIS A 119 2.02 25.11 -15.01
N THR A 120 2.73 24.55 -15.97
CA THR A 120 3.18 25.32 -17.10
C THR A 120 1.98 25.76 -17.96
N LEU A 121 1.00 24.85 -18.11
CA LEU A 121 -0.18 25.19 -18.89
C LEU A 121 -1.17 26.05 -18.11
N PHE A 122 -1.23 25.88 -16.80
CA PHE A 122 -2.20 26.60 -15.98
C PHE A 122 -1.53 27.29 -14.80
N PRO A 123 -0.73 28.30 -15.07
CA PRO A 123 0.04 28.93 -14.00
C PRO A 123 -0.77 29.59 -12.92
N LYS A 124 -2.04 29.91 -13.23
CA LYS A 124 -2.81 30.53 -12.29
C LYS A 124 -3.23 29.65 -11.21
N SER A 125 -3.12 28.40 -11.37
CA SER A 125 -3.59 27.50 -10.37
C SER A 125 -3.06 27.84 -9.02
N LYS A 126 -1.99 28.59 -9.02
CA LYS A 126 -1.45 28.88 -7.80
C LYS A 126 -2.36 29.65 -6.98
N LYS A 127 -3.25 30.35 -7.56
CA LYS A 127 -4.02 31.05 -6.78
C LYS A 127 -4.95 30.29 -6.14
N ARG A 128 -5.27 29.39 -6.50
CA ARG A 128 -6.17 28.74 -5.93
C ARG A 128 -5.75 28.11 -4.96
N SER A 129 -4.92 28.09 -4.70
CA SER A 129 -4.41 27.42 -3.79
C SER A 129 -4.63 27.32 -2.78
#